data_48fe2045b136f373d1402153db5f1f7c
#
_entry.id   48fe2045b136f373d1402153db5f1f7c
#
_cell.length_a   1.000
_cell.length_b   1.000
_cell.length_c   1.000
_cell.angle_alpha   90.00
_cell.angle_beta   90.00
_cell.angle_gamma   90.00
#
_symmetry.space_group_name_H-M   'P 1'
#
loop_
_entity.id
_entity.type
_entity.pdbx_description
1 polymer ?
#
loop_
_entity_poly.entity_id
_entity_poly.type
_entity_poly.pdbx_seq_one_letter_code
_entity_poly.pdbx_strand_id
1 'polypeptide(L)'
;MGRLNEIAELLCVSSRWLHDGRGPKHPPANYLLEGPTARIAATREDTGKYLTGPACRPEKTDVEIALHPTFTSTECIRISLHTLETLNVKPDRAVGAYMVDNSMIDIIQQGATLGIDRGRTQIIDGEIYAVEHDGMLRIKYLYNRPGGGLRMRSHNAAEHPDEYLNHEERFEQCFKIVGWVFWWSTLNNRRPPVPLDEHLLGWEGSKSEPEVGN
;
A
#
# COMPACT_ATOMS: atom_id res chain seq x y z
N MET A 1 -38.81 -5.99 -14.90
CA MET A 1 -38.03 -4.71 -14.74
C MET A 1 -36.64 -4.91 -14.07
N GLY A 2 -36.37 -5.97 -13.32
CA GLY A 2 -35.09 -6.17 -12.62
C GLY A 2 -33.84 -6.30 -13.51
N ARG A 3 -33.90 -7.11 -14.57
CA ARG A 3 -32.73 -7.40 -15.42
C ARG A 3 -32.18 -6.19 -16.19
N LEU A 4 -33.02 -5.25 -16.55
CA LEU A 4 -32.58 -4.06 -17.31
C LEU A 4 -31.81 -3.09 -16.44
N ASN A 5 -32.17 -2.98 -15.15
CA ASN A 5 -31.44 -2.17 -14.18
C ASN A 5 -30.07 -2.78 -13.86
N GLU A 6 -30.00 -4.09 -13.69
CA GLU A 6 -28.72 -4.80 -13.46
C GLU A 6 -27.74 -4.62 -14.64
N ILE A 7 -28.25 -4.67 -15.87
CA ILE A 7 -27.43 -4.44 -17.07
C ILE A 7 -26.99 -2.97 -17.16
N ALA A 8 -27.87 -2.04 -16.82
CA ALA A 8 -27.57 -0.60 -16.83
C ALA A 8 -26.47 -0.27 -15.79
N GLU A 9 -26.51 -0.88 -14.60
CA GLU A 9 -25.50 -0.75 -13.56
C GLU A 9 -24.14 -1.33 -14.00
N LEU A 10 -24.13 -2.53 -14.58
CA LEU A 10 -22.92 -3.16 -15.11
C LEU A 10 -22.25 -2.33 -16.22
N LEU A 11 -23.04 -1.65 -17.04
CA LEU A 11 -22.55 -0.82 -18.14
C LEU A 11 -22.29 0.64 -17.74
N CYS A 12 -22.54 1.01 -16.48
CA CYS A 12 -22.48 2.39 -15.99
C CYS A 12 -23.27 3.38 -16.85
N VAL A 13 -24.46 2.97 -17.32
CA VAL A 13 -25.37 3.80 -18.12
C VAL A 13 -26.72 3.96 -17.44
N SER A 14 -27.47 5.01 -17.82
CA SER A 14 -28.81 5.20 -17.32
C SER A 14 -29.75 4.11 -17.82
N SER A 15 -30.52 3.46 -16.93
CA SER A 15 -31.51 2.44 -17.29
C SER A 15 -32.57 2.99 -18.25
N ARG A 16 -32.91 4.27 -18.13
CA ARG A 16 -33.82 4.97 -19.04
C ARG A 16 -33.21 5.14 -20.43
N TRP A 17 -31.93 5.49 -20.50
CA TRP A 17 -31.22 5.57 -21.78
C TRP A 17 -31.10 4.20 -22.45
N LEU A 18 -30.83 3.16 -21.66
CA LEU A 18 -30.72 1.78 -22.16
C LEU A 18 -32.07 1.26 -22.71
N HIS A 19 -33.21 1.75 -22.15
CA HIS A 19 -34.54 1.32 -22.55
C HIS A 19 -35.07 2.14 -23.76
N ASP A 20 -34.97 3.47 -23.70
CA ASP A 20 -35.69 4.36 -24.60
C ASP A 20 -34.78 5.18 -25.53
N GLY A 21 -33.45 5.11 -25.34
CA GLY A 21 -32.47 5.92 -26.04
C GLY A 21 -32.58 7.43 -25.71
N ARG A 22 -33.39 7.81 -24.71
CA ARG A 22 -33.65 9.19 -24.34
C ARG A 22 -33.00 9.56 -23.02
N GLY A 23 -32.44 10.78 -22.96
CA GLY A 23 -31.75 11.28 -21.77
C GLY A 23 -30.23 11.08 -21.82
N PRO A 24 -29.51 11.52 -20.81
CA PRO A 24 -28.05 11.37 -20.75
C PRO A 24 -27.66 9.89 -20.67
N LYS A 25 -26.72 9.49 -21.51
CA LYS A 25 -26.20 8.12 -21.56
C LYS A 25 -25.56 7.71 -20.21
N HIS A 26 -24.80 8.62 -19.63
CA HIS A 26 -24.22 8.46 -18.32
C HIS A 26 -25.02 9.27 -17.31
N PRO A 27 -25.49 8.65 -16.21
CA PRO A 27 -26.15 9.40 -15.16
C PRO A 27 -25.16 10.44 -14.60
N PRO A 28 -25.63 11.64 -14.20
CA PRO A 28 -24.77 12.59 -13.50
C PRO A 28 -24.20 11.92 -12.25
N ALA A 29 -22.98 12.31 -11.85
CA ALA A 29 -22.19 11.63 -10.81
C ALA A 29 -22.93 11.42 -9.46
N ASN A 30 -24.00 12.14 -9.20
CA ASN A 30 -24.87 11.97 -8.05
C ASN A 30 -25.86 10.79 -8.16
N TYR A 31 -26.06 10.20 -9.34
CA TYR A 31 -26.98 9.07 -9.53
C TYR A 31 -26.38 7.71 -9.18
N LEU A 32 -25.06 7.61 -9.09
CA LEU A 32 -24.34 6.38 -8.70
C LEU A 32 -24.38 6.10 -7.20
N LEU A 33 -25.04 6.96 -6.40
CA LEU A 33 -25.06 6.92 -4.95
C LEU A 33 -26.39 6.42 -4.35
N GLU A 34 -27.34 5.99 -5.16
CA GLU A 34 -28.64 5.47 -4.70
C GLU A 34 -28.70 3.93 -4.63
N GLY A 35 -27.59 3.26 -4.37
CA GLY A 35 -27.58 1.88 -3.87
C GLY A 35 -27.98 1.84 -2.38
N PRO A 36 -28.50 0.72 -1.84
CA PRO A 36 -29.06 0.66 -0.49
C PRO A 36 -28.08 0.94 0.68
N THR A 37 -26.83 1.33 0.38
CA THR A 37 -25.78 1.54 1.38
C THR A 37 -25.06 2.89 1.36
N ALA A 38 -25.43 3.85 0.48
CA ALA A 38 -24.74 5.15 0.45
C ALA A 38 -25.70 6.32 0.30
N ARG A 39 -26.33 6.77 1.39
CA ARG A 39 -26.92 8.11 1.46
C ARG A 39 -25.82 9.11 1.79
N ILE A 40 -25.21 9.73 0.78
CA ILE A 40 -24.41 10.94 0.94
C ILE A 40 -25.36 12.13 0.69
N ALA A 41 -25.74 12.84 1.76
CA ALA A 41 -26.47 14.08 1.66
C ALA A 41 -25.52 15.17 1.14
N ALA A 42 -25.60 15.51 -0.14
CA ALA A 42 -24.95 16.68 -0.70
C ALA A 42 -25.81 17.92 -0.36
N THR A 43 -25.51 18.62 0.70
CA THR A 43 -25.98 19.98 0.92
C THR A 43 -25.09 20.96 0.17
N ARG A 44 -25.76 21.78 -0.60
CA ARG A 44 -25.21 22.77 -1.55
C ARG A 44 -24.78 24.04 -0.80
N GLU A 45 -23.78 23.98 0.06
CA GLU A 45 -23.10 25.15 0.62
C GLU A 45 -21.82 24.68 1.30
N ASP A 46 -20.80 24.37 0.50
CA ASP A 46 -19.41 24.52 0.94
C ASP A 46 -18.43 24.26 -0.21
N THR A 47 -18.06 25.33 -0.89
CA THR A 47 -16.89 25.33 -1.77
C THR A 47 -15.65 25.22 -0.89
N GLY A 48 -15.18 23.99 -0.66
CA GLY A 48 -13.92 23.79 0.04
C GLY A 48 -13.82 22.61 1.02
N LYS A 49 -14.92 21.92 1.32
CA LYS A 49 -14.83 20.70 2.14
C LYS A 49 -14.77 19.48 1.25
N TYR A 50 -13.68 18.76 1.33
CA TYR A 50 -13.56 17.41 0.83
C TYR A 50 -14.76 16.59 1.32
N LEU A 51 -15.35 15.78 0.41
CA LEU A 51 -16.42 14.86 0.76
C LEU A 51 -15.92 13.96 1.91
N THR A 52 -16.27 14.33 3.13
CA THR A 52 -16.16 13.39 4.24
C THR A 52 -17.27 12.39 4.01
N GLY A 53 -16.93 11.25 3.42
CA GLY A 53 -17.75 10.05 3.53
C GLY A 53 -18.13 9.80 4.98
N PRO A 54 -19.09 8.91 5.29
CA PRO A 54 -19.42 8.59 6.67
C PRO A 54 -18.10 8.39 7.39
N ALA A 55 -17.85 9.24 8.41
CA ALA A 55 -16.60 9.25 9.13
C ALA A 55 -16.26 7.79 9.42
N CYS A 56 -15.22 7.28 8.75
CA CYS A 56 -14.66 6.00 9.11
C CYS A 56 -14.32 6.20 10.57
N ARG A 57 -15.20 5.74 11.46
CA ARG A 57 -14.89 5.77 12.89
C ARG A 57 -13.58 5.03 13.00
N PRO A 58 -12.56 5.60 13.63
CA PRO A 58 -11.37 4.85 13.96
C PRO A 58 -11.78 3.87 15.09
N GLU A 59 -12.52 2.83 14.72
CA GLU A 59 -12.42 1.62 15.51
C GLU A 59 -10.94 1.26 15.43
N LYS A 60 -10.37 0.73 16.49
CA LYS A 60 -8.98 0.27 16.58
C LYS A 60 -8.77 -0.84 15.54
N THR A 61 -8.71 -0.46 14.28
CA THR A 61 -8.61 -1.35 13.12
C THR A 61 -7.17 -1.54 12.70
N ASP A 62 -6.24 -0.75 13.28
CA ASP A 62 -4.83 -0.82 12.97
C ASP A 62 -4.07 -1.57 14.07
N VAL A 63 -3.19 -2.44 13.65
CA VAL A 63 -2.26 -3.18 14.50
C VAL A 63 -0.88 -2.55 14.35
N GLU A 64 -0.26 -2.24 15.48
CA GLU A 64 1.15 -1.82 15.52
C GLU A 64 2.04 -3.05 15.51
N ILE A 65 2.92 -3.11 14.52
CA ILE A 65 3.86 -4.21 14.30
C ILE A 65 5.26 -3.69 14.53
N ALA A 66 6.01 -4.35 15.42
CA ALA A 66 7.39 -4.01 15.68
C ALA A 66 8.28 -4.25 14.46
N LEU A 67 9.33 -3.47 14.33
CA LEU A 67 10.34 -3.69 13.30
C LEU A 67 11.21 -4.92 13.62
N HIS A 68 11.74 -5.53 12.57
CA HIS A 68 12.72 -6.61 12.68
C HIS A 68 13.97 -6.12 13.42
N PRO A 69 14.61 -6.93 14.29
CA PRO A 69 15.77 -6.53 15.12
C PRO A 69 16.96 -5.95 14.35
N THR A 70 17.09 -6.23 13.05
CA THR A 70 18.10 -5.59 12.19
C THR A 70 17.95 -4.06 12.14
N PHE A 71 16.74 -3.53 12.42
CA PHE A 71 16.49 -2.09 12.51
C PHE A 71 16.55 -1.67 13.99
N THR A 72 17.43 -0.75 14.31
CA THR A 72 17.62 -0.23 15.68
C THR A 72 16.55 0.77 16.12
N SER A 73 15.59 1.06 15.26
CA SER A 73 14.47 1.96 15.55
C SER A 73 13.44 1.30 16.46
N THR A 74 12.94 2.06 17.42
CA THR A 74 11.78 1.70 18.25
C THR A 74 10.44 2.00 17.56
N GLU A 75 10.47 2.41 16.29
CA GLU A 75 9.27 2.67 15.51
C GLU A 75 8.49 1.40 15.24
N CYS A 76 7.17 1.55 15.16
CA CYS A 76 6.25 0.50 14.75
C CYS A 76 5.61 0.89 13.43
N ILE A 77 5.33 -0.09 12.59
CA ILE A 77 4.49 0.11 11.41
C ILE A 77 3.03 -0.20 11.76
N ARG A 78 2.11 0.51 11.12
CA ARG A 78 0.67 0.29 11.30
C ARG A 78 0.11 -0.41 10.08
N ILE A 79 -0.54 -1.54 10.32
CA ILE A 79 -1.23 -2.32 9.29
C ILE A 79 -2.67 -2.53 9.73
N SER A 80 -3.61 -2.38 8.80
CA SER A 80 -5.02 -2.62 9.08
C SER A 80 -5.24 -4.08 9.54
N LEU A 81 -6.03 -4.25 10.60
CA LEU A 81 -6.43 -5.58 11.06
C LEU A 81 -7.12 -6.37 9.93
N HIS A 82 -7.94 -5.70 9.13
CA HIS A 82 -8.60 -6.30 7.97
C HIS A 82 -7.59 -6.89 6.96
N THR A 83 -6.45 -6.21 6.72
CA THR A 83 -5.39 -6.74 5.85
C THR A 83 -4.80 -8.02 6.42
N LEU A 84 -4.52 -8.05 7.73
CA LEU A 84 -4.00 -9.25 8.39
C LEU A 84 -5.00 -10.41 8.34
N GLU A 85 -6.27 -10.15 8.61
CA GLU A 85 -7.34 -11.15 8.55
C GLU A 85 -7.52 -11.71 7.14
N THR A 86 -7.58 -10.83 6.12
CA THR A 86 -7.73 -11.23 4.71
C THR A 86 -6.61 -12.19 4.26
N LEU A 87 -5.39 -11.93 4.71
CA LEU A 87 -4.21 -12.72 4.37
C LEU A 87 -3.95 -13.87 5.37
N ASN A 88 -4.82 -14.01 6.39
CA ASN A 88 -4.68 -14.99 7.46
C ASN A 88 -3.30 -14.91 8.14
N VAL A 89 -2.86 -13.69 8.43
CA VAL A 89 -1.62 -13.39 9.14
C VAL A 89 -1.96 -13.06 10.59
N LYS A 90 -1.35 -13.77 11.53
CA LYS A 90 -1.53 -13.50 12.95
C LYS A 90 -0.70 -12.28 13.37
N PRO A 91 -1.29 -11.30 14.11
CA PRO A 91 -0.56 -10.10 14.54
C PRO A 91 0.73 -10.39 15.31
N ASP A 92 0.74 -11.42 16.15
CA ASP A 92 1.90 -11.86 16.96
C ASP A 92 3.06 -12.42 16.13
N ARG A 93 2.80 -12.79 14.87
CA ARG A 93 3.79 -13.28 13.91
C ARG A 93 4.24 -12.25 12.90
N ALA A 94 3.49 -11.16 12.79
CA ALA A 94 3.82 -10.09 11.87
C ALA A 94 4.99 -9.26 12.40
N VAL A 95 5.92 -8.93 11.53
CA VAL A 95 7.05 -8.04 11.82
C VAL A 95 7.25 -7.07 10.66
N GLY A 96 7.65 -5.84 10.97
CA GLY A 96 7.91 -4.80 10.00
C GLY A 96 9.36 -4.79 9.52
N ALA A 97 9.59 -4.26 8.32
CA ALA A 97 10.92 -3.96 7.79
C ALA A 97 10.86 -2.79 6.81
N TYR A 98 12.03 -2.32 6.42
CA TYR A 98 12.17 -1.37 5.32
C TYR A 98 12.99 -2.00 4.18
N MET A 99 12.62 -1.67 2.94
CA MET A 99 13.41 -2.04 1.77
C MET A 99 14.64 -1.13 1.69
N VAL A 100 15.83 -1.69 1.94
CA VAL A 100 17.07 -0.90 2.05
C VAL A 100 17.77 -0.68 0.71
N ASP A 101 17.58 -1.59 -0.26
CA ASP A 101 18.25 -1.58 -1.56
C ASP A 101 17.25 -1.50 -2.73
N ASN A 102 17.78 -1.50 -3.96
CA ASN A 102 17.00 -1.47 -5.18
C ASN A 102 16.81 -2.85 -5.82
N SER A 103 17.10 -3.93 -5.09
CA SER A 103 17.05 -5.28 -5.66
C SER A 103 15.65 -5.73 -6.09
N MET A 104 14.60 -5.12 -5.54
CA MET A 104 13.20 -5.41 -5.86
C MET A 104 12.49 -4.24 -6.56
N ILE A 105 13.25 -3.26 -7.09
CA ILE A 105 12.70 -2.09 -7.79
C ILE A 105 11.72 -2.52 -8.89
N ASP A 106 10.73 -1.69 -9.18
CA ASP A 106 9.54 -1.90 -9.99
C ASP A 106 8.40 -2.64 -9.26
N ILE A 107 8.69 -3.53 -8.32
CA ILE A 107 7.69 -4.16 -7.46
C ILE A 107 7.71 -3.54 -6.06
N ILE A 108 8.88 -3.47 -5.45
CA ILE A 108 9.09 -2.89 -4.12
C ILE A 108 10.18 -1.83 -4.24
N GLN A 109 9.80 -0.58 -4.09
CA GLN A 109 10.74 0.55 -4.17
C GLN A 109 11.66 0.58 -2.95
N GLN A 110 12.87 1.10 -3.12
CA GLN A 110 13.76 1.42 -2.01
C GLN A 110 13.04 2.39 -1.05
N GLY A 111 13.15 2.15 0.26
CA GLY A 111 12.45 2.90 1.30
C GLY A 111 11.00 2.46 1.53
N ALA A 112 10.48 1.48 0.79
CA ALA A 112 9.17 0.91 1.04
C ALA A 112 9.11 0.27 2.43
N THR A 113 7.96 0.40 3.08
CA THR A 113 7.66 -0.31 4.33
C THR A 113 7.10 -1.69 4.02
N LEU A 114 7.56 -2.71 4.74
CA LEU A 114 7.23 -4.11 4.50
C LEU A 114 6.55 -4.73 5.71
N GLY A 115 5.57 -5.63 5.45
CA GLY A 115 5.00 -6.54 6.43
C GLY A 115 5.42 -7.98 6.13
N ILE A 116 5.96 -8.68 7.13
CA ILE A 116 6.55 -10.03 7.02
C ILE A 116 5.82 -10.95 7.99
N ASP A 117 5.33 -12.08 7.51
CA ASP A 117 4.75 -13.16 8.34
C ASP A 117 5.82 -14.19 8.72
N ARG A 118 6.28 -14.12 9.97
CA ARG A 118 7.28 -15.05 10.53
C ARG A 118 6.74 -16.48 10.69
N GLY A 119 5.45 -16.68 10.59
CA GLY A 119 4.83 -17.99 10.63
C GLY A 119 4.93 -18.76 9.31
N ARG A 120 5.27 -18.09 8.21
CA ARG A 120 5.36 -18.68 6.87
C ARG A 120 6.80 -18.67 6.37
N THR A 121 7.56 -19.68 6.77
CA THR A 121 8.95 -19.87 6.38
C THR A 121 9.15 -21.00 5.36
N GLN A 122 8.09 -21.77 5.08
CA GLN A 122 8.14 -22.76 4.02
C GLN A 122 8.12 -22.07 2.66
N ILE A 123 9.08 -22.38 1.82
CA ILE A 123 9.23 -21.75 0.51
C ILE A 123 8.14 -22.26 -0.45
N ILE A 124 7.42 -21.30 -1.01
CA ILE A 124 6.60 -21.46 -2.20
C ILE A 124 7.38 -20.77 -3.34
N ASP A 125 7.70 -21.51 -4.37
CA ASP A 125 8.53 -21.03 -5.47
C ASP A 125 7.95 -19.78 -6.14
N GLY A 126 8.76 -18.74 -6.24
CA GLY A 126 8.38 -17.48 -6.86
C GLY A 126 7.73 -16.48 -5.91
N GLU A 127 7.49 -16.82 -4.65
CA GLU A 127 7.01 -15.88 -3.65
C GLU A 127 8.16 -15.06 -3.06
N ILE A 128 7.82 -13.89 -2.49
CA ILE A 128 8.78 -12.94 -1.91
C ILE A 128 8.96 -13.25 -0.43
N TYR A 129 10.21 -13.41 -0.02
CA TYR A 129 10.59 -13.66 1.37
C TYR A 129 11.61 -12.64 1.86
N ALA A 130 11.52 -12.34 3.15
CA ALA A 130 12.60 -11.73 3.90
C ALA A 130 13.52 -12.83 4.41
N VAL A 131 14.82 -12.66 4.18
CA VAL A 131 15.85 -13.60 4.61
C VAL A 131 16.97 -12.88 5.34
N GLU A 132 17.51 -13.50 6.37
CA GLU A 132 18.80 -13.13 6.93
C GLU A 132 19.89 -13.92 6.20
N HIS A 133 20.89 -13.24 5.71
CA HIS A 133 22.02 -13.80 5.00
C HIS A 133 23.28 -13.03 5.37
N ASP A 134 24.26 -13.70 5.97
CA ASP A 134 25.46 -13.06 6.53
C ASP A 134 25.16 -11.83 7.41
N GLY A 135 24.13 -11.94 8.26
CA GLY A 135 23.72 -10.88 9.18
C GLY A 135 22.96 -9.71 8.54
N MET A 136 22.69 -9.77 7.25
CA MET A 136 21.92 -8.76 6.53
C MET A 136 20.49 -9.25 6.26
N LEU A 137 19.50 -8.37 6.45
CA LEU A 137 18.14 -8.62 6.01
C LEU A 137 18.02 -8.29 4.51
N ARG A 138 17.58 -9.27 3.72
CA ARG A 138 17.43 -9.16 2.28
C ARG A 138 16.02 -9.59 1.86
N ILE A 139 15.49 -8.97 0.81
CA ILE A 139 14.17 -9.29 0.25
C ILE A 139 14.38 -9.88 -1.14
N LYS A 140 13.92 -11.13 -1.34
CA LYS A 140 14.17 -11.89 -2.57
C LYS A 140 12.99 -12.80 -2.91
N TYR A 141 12.85 -13.12 -4.18
CA TYR A 141 12.10 -14.30 -4.60
C TYR A 141 12.89 -15.55 -4.26
N LEU A 142 12.24 -16.54 -3.67
CA LEU A 142 12.87 -17.81 -3.34
C LEU A 142 12.34 -18.95 -4.22
N TYR A 143 13.23 -19.86 -4.57
CA TYR A 143 12.91 -21.07 -5.31
C TYR A 143 13.68 -22.24 -4.74
N ASN A 144 12.95 -23.35 -4.47
CA ASN A 144 13.58 -24.59 -4.06
C ASN A 144 14.39 -25.20 -5.21
N ARG A 145 15.50 -25.84 -4.89
CA ARG A 145 16.29 -26.62 -5.84
C ARG A 145 16.53 -28.04 -5.32
N PRO A 146 16.72 -29.02 -6.23
CA PRO A 146 17.10 -30.38 -5.83
C PRO A 146 18.29 -30.40 -4.88
N GLY A 147 18.33 -31.40 -3.97
CA GLY A 147 19.42 -31.55 -3.00
C GLY A 147 19.39 -30.53 -1.84
N GLY A 148 18.23 -29.91 -1.56
CA GLY A 148 18.10 -28.91 -0.50
C GLY A 148 18.69 -27.56 -0.84
N GLY A 149 19.05 -27.35 -2.10
CA GLY A 149 19.55 -26.08 -2.60
C GLY A 149 18.45 -25.01 -2.70
N LEU A 150 18.88 -23.77 -2.85
CA LEU A 150 18.05 -22.59 -2.94
C LEU A 150 18.52 -21.70 -4.09
N ARG A 151 17.59 -21.08 -4.79
CA ARG A 151 17.84 -19.95 -5.69
C ARG A 151 17.18 -18.73 -5.10
N MET A 152 17.95 -17.66 -4.94
CA MET A 152 17.49 -16.33 -4.57
C MET A 152 17.53 -15.46 -5.81
N ARG A 153 16.40 -14.86 -6.16
CA ARG A 153 16.27 -13.98 -7.31
C ARG A 153 15.84 -12.58 -6.87
N SER A 154 16.48 -11.58 -7.44
CA SER A 154 16.05 -10.19 -7.35
C SER A 154 15.10 -9.86 -8.50
N HIS A 155 14.19 -8.88 -8.30
CA HIS A 155 13.40 -8.35 -9.41
C HIS A 155 14.30 -7.58 -10.39
N ASN A 156 15.20 -6.74 -9.86
CA ASN A 156 16.25 -6.07 -10.60
C ASN A 156 17.43 -7.03 -10.85
N ALA A 157 17.21 -8.02 -11.70
CA ALA A 157 18.22 -9.02 -12.00
C ALA A 157 19.43 -8.47 -12.78
N ALA A 158 19.32 -7.29 -13.39
CA ALA A 158 20.39 -6.64 -14.11
C ALA A 158 21.52 -6.19 -13.19
N GLU A 159 21.15 -5.61 -12.04
CA GLU A 159 22.12 -5.14 -11.04
C GLU A 159 22.38 -6.19 -9.93
N HIS A 160 21.39 -7.05 -9.69
CA HIS A 160 21.41 -8.06 -8.65
C HIS A 160 21.14 -9.44 -9.25
N PRO A 161 22.18 -10.12 -9.77
CA PRO A 161 22.02 -11.42 -10.41
C PRO A 161 21.51 -12.48 -9.44
N ASP A 162 21.00 -13.58 -9.99
CA ASP A 162 20.52 -14.70 -9.20
C ASP A 162 21.66 -15.33 -8.38
N GLU A 163 21.37 -15.63 -7.12
CA GLU A 163 22.28 -16.29 -6.20
C GLU A 163 21.79 -17.72 -5.93
N TYR A 164 22.72 -18.62 -5.82
CA TYR A 164 22.45 -20.04 -5.61
C TYR A 164 23.18 -20.48 -4.36
N LEU A 165 22.46 -21.12 -3.44
CA LEU A 165 23.03 -21.71 -2.23
C LEU A 165 22.75 -23.20 -2.22
N ASN A 166 23.76 -24.01 -2.00
CA ASN A 166 23.56 -25.41 -1.67
C ASN A 166 23.24 -25.57 -0.17
N HIS A 167 23.04 -26.80 0.28
CA HIS A 167 22.66 -27.04 1.69
C HIS A 167 23.77 -26.63 2.67
N GLU A 168 25.03 -26.85 2.33
CA GLU A 168 26.19 -26.55 3.15
C GLU A 168 26.41 -25.03 3.24
N GLU A 169 26.37 -24.34 2.10
CA GLU A 169 26.50 -22.88 2.01
C GLU A 169 25.42 -22.16 2.81
N ARG A 170 24.20 -22.67 2.84
CA ARG A 170 23.13 -22.10 3.68
C ARG A 170 23.46 -22.11 5.16
N PHE A 171 24.15 -23.14 5.60
CA PHE A 171 24.59 -23.25 7.00
C PHE A 171 25.79 -22.35 7.28
N GLU A 172 26.81 -22.39 6.41
CA GLU A 172 28.04 -21.60 6.56
C GLU A 172 27.77 -20.09 6.53
N GLN A 173 26.87 -19.64 5.65
CA GLN A 173 26.49 -18.22 5.50
C GLN A 173 25.35 -17.81 6.43
N CYS A 174 25.06 -18.58 7.47
CA CYS A 174 24.01 -18.28 8.44
C CYS A 174 22.66 -17.88 7.80
N PHE A 175 22.31 -18.55 6.68
CA PHE A 175 21.11 -18.25 5.96
C PHE A 175 19.86 -18.67 6.72
N LYS A 176 18.92 -17.73 6.89
CA LYS A 176 17.67 -17.98 7.59
C LYS A 176 16.51 -17.29 6.88
N ILE A 177 15.40 -18.02 6.69
CA ILE A 177 14.15 -17.40 6.21
C ILE A 177 13.46 -16.77 7.41
N VAL A 178 13.30 -15.43 7.36
CA VAL A 178 12.60 -14.67 8.39
C VAL A 178 11.10 -14.88 8.24
N GLY A 179 10.57 -14.80 7.01
CA GLY A 179 9.17 -15.02 6.73
C GLY A 179 8.76 -14.56 5.33
N TRP A 180 7.50 -14.81 5.03
CA TRP A 180 6.86 -14.38 3.78
C TRP A 180 6.52 -12.88 3.83
N VAL A 181 6.85 -12.14 2.78
CA VAL A 181 6.50 -10.71 2.64
C VAL A 181 5.07 -10.64 2.10
N PHE A 182 4.12 -10.34 2.99
CA PHE A 182 2.70 -10.34 2.66
C PHE A 182 2.16 -8.97 2.27
N TRP A 183 2.89 -7.89 2.60
CA TRP A 183 2.45 -6.54 2.37
C TRP A 183 3.63 -5.59 2.20
N TRP A 184 3.45 -4.57 1.36
CA TRP A 184 4.37 -3.43 1.26
C TRP A 184 3.62 -2.16 0.88
N SER A 185 4.20 -1.02 1.26
CA SER A 185 3.68 0.30 0.96
C SER A 185 4.84 1.22 0.57
N THR A 186 4.63 1.95 -0.51
CA THR A 186 5.60 2.91 -1.03
C THR A 186 4.99 4.30 -1.05
N LEU A 187 5.70 5.29 -0.53
CA LEU A 187 5.30 6.68 -0.65
C LEU A 187 5.77 7.27 -1.99
N ASN A 188 4.89 7.99 -2.66
CA ASN A 188 5.30 8.74 -3.83
C ASN A 188 6.05 10.01 -3.41
N ASN A 189 7.38 9.95 -3.43
CA ASN A 189 8.24 11.09 -3.09
C ASN A 189 8.39 12.10 -4.24
N ARG A 190 7.85 11.81 -5.43
CA ARG A 190 7.85 12.74 -6.54
C ARG A 190 6.74 13.76 -6.33
N ARG A 191 7.11 14.93 -5.83
CA ARG A 191 6.18 16.06 -5.76
C ARG A 191 5.98 16.58 -7.19
N PRO A 192 4.74 16.64 -7.72
CA PRO A 192 4.50 17.38 -8.96
C PRO A 192 4.91 18.84 -8.73
N PRO A 193 5.47 19.52 -9.74
CA PRO A 193 5.70 20.94 -9.64
C PRO A 193 4.34 21.61 -9.35
N VAL A 194 4.23 22.21 -8.17
CA VAL A 194 3.06 23.05 -7.87
C VAL A 194 3.23 24.29 -8.74
N PRO A 195 2.29 24.60 -9.65
CA PRO A 195 2.29 25.92 -10.28
C PRO A 195 2.24 26.93 -9.15
N LEU A 196 3.23 27.82 -9.09
CA LEU A 196 3.22 28.96 -8.19
C LEU A 196 2.17 29.96 -8.70
N ASP A 197 0.92 29.62 -8.59
CA ASP A 197 -0.17 30.57 -8.67
C ASP A 197 -0.23 31.30 -7.33
N GLU A 198 0.58 32.35 -7.20
CA GLU A 198 0.63 33.23 -6.02
C GLU A 198 -0.76 33.76 -5.63
N HIS A 199 -1.73 33.72 -6.55
CA HIS A 199 -3.12 34.14 -6.34
C HIS A 199 -4.00 33.15 -5.57
N LEU A 200 -3.61 31.88 -5.43
CA LEU A 200 -4.40 30.88 -4.71
C LEU A 200 -4.03 30.73 -3.23
N LEU A 201 -2.91 31.30 -2.83
CA LEU A 201 -2.46 31.25 -1.43
C LEU A 201 -2.74 32.56 -0.71
N GLY A 202 -3.92 33.14 -0.74
CA GLY A 202 -4.32 34.35 -0.03
C GLY A 202 -3.77 34.55 1.39
N TRP A 203 -2.47 34.40 1.55
CA TRP A 203 -1.74 34.78 2.73
C TRP A 203 -1.21 36.20 2.52
N GLU A 204 -2.05 37.18 2.68
CA GLU A 204 -1.60 38.50 3.06
C GLU A 204 -1.15 38.44 4.52
N GLY A 205 0.16 38.21 4.70
CA GLY A 205 0.80 38.45 5.99
C GLY A 205 0.62 39.91 6.35
N SER A 206 -0.25 40.19 7.32
CA SER A 206 -0.40 41.52 7.91
C SER A 206 0.95 41.97 8.45
N LYS A 207 1.64 42.82 7.67
CA LYS A 207 2.73 43.62 8.18
C LYS A 207 2.15 44.67 9.13
N SER A 208 2.19 44.37 10.42
CA SER A 208 2.05 45.40 11.44
C SER A 208 3.31 46.28 11.39
N GLU A 209 3.20 47.49 10.80
CA GLU A 209 4.20 48.51 10.95
C GLU A 209 4.31 48.93 12.43
N PRO A 210 5.50 49.11 13.00
CA PRO A 210 5.63 49.69 14.33
C PRO A 210 5.37 51.21 14.24
N GLU A 211 4.33 51.67 14.95
CA GLU A 211 4.16 53.10 15.21
C GLU A 211 5.40 53.66 15.92
N VAL A 212 6.09 54.59 15.24
CA VAL A 212 7.10 55.44 15.86
C VAL A 212 6.37 56.56 16.57
N GLY A 213 6.21 56.43 17.88
CA GLY A 213 5.74 57.50 18.75
C GLY A 213 6.84 58.58 18.93
N ASN A 214 6.41 59.80 18.75
CA ASN A 214 7.16 61.03 18.96
C ASN A 214 7.22 61.41 20.45
#